data_a40064a7b22c5e136ce21117b6a5210c
#
_entry.id   a40064a7b22c5e136ce21117b6a5210c
#
_cell.length_a   1.000
_cell.length_b   1.000
_cell.length_c   1.000
_cell.angle_alpha   90.00
_cell.angle_beta   90.00
_cell.angle_gamma   90.00
#
_symmetry.space_group_name_H-M   'P 1'
#
loop_
_entity.id
_entity.type
_entity.pdbx_description
1 polymer ?
#
loop_
_entity_poly.entity_id
_entity_poly.type
_entity_poly.pdbx_seq_one_letter_code
_entity_poly.pdbx_strand_id
1 'polypeptide(L)'
;MKQGIFTIESNTALTDSVYRMALSGDTSAITAPGQFVNIQLSGKFLRRPISVCDYDEKTLTIVYKVVGKGTAQMAAMQAGETLDILTGLGNGYDLSLTGDAPVLLGGGVGVPPMYNLAKKLLDQGKKVTVILGFNTKSEIFYEQEFKDLGCAVTVTTVDGSYGKKGFVTDALPESYTHFCCCGSEPMLKAVYRATNTSGQMSFEERMGCGFGACMGCSCETKYGNKRICKDGPVLEKEEIVW
;
A
#
# COMPACT_ATOMS: atom_id res chain seq x y z
N MET A 1 -9.06 15.91 -2.80
CA MET A 1 -9.28 15.14 -4.05
C MET A 1 -9.12 16.07 -5.25
N LYS A 2 -8.33 15.65 -6.24
CA LYS A 2 -8.07 16.38 -7.48
C LYS A 2 -8.08 15.41 -8.67
N GLN A 3 -8.59 15.81 -9.81
CA GLN A 3 -8.52 15.06 -11.06
C GLN A 3 -7.45 15.69 -11.95
N GLY A 4 -6.62 14.87 -12.57
CA GLY A 4 -5.57 15.32 -13.47
C GLY A 4 -5.21 14.28 -14.52
N ILE A 5 -4.56 14.75 -15.57
CA ILE A 5 -3.95 13.88 -16.58
C ILE A 5 -2.49 13.66 -16.19
N PHE A 6 -2.11 12.41 -16.13
CA PHE A 6 -0.75 11.98 -15.82
C PHE A 6 -0.15 11.28 -17.03
N THR A 7 1.11 11.58 -17.32
CA THR A 7 1.86 10.94 -18.40
C THR A 7 2.70 9.78 -17.84
N ILE A 8 2.67 8.64 -18.48
CA ILE A 8 3.50 7.48 -18.12
C ILE A 8 4.94 7.77 -18.52
N GLU A 9 5.83 7.83 -17.54
CA GLU A 9 7.29 7.96 -17.74
C GLU A 9 7.95 6.59 -17.94
N SER A 10 7.47 5.60 -17.18
CA SER A 10 7.90 4.21 -17.31
C SER A 10 6.84 3.24 -16.80
N ASN A 11 6.83 2.04 -17.34
CA ASN A 11 5.97 0.94 -16.91
C ASN A 11 6.74 -0.37 -17.04
N THR A 12 7.31 -0.85 -15.94
CA THR A 12 8.27 -1.96 -15.92
C THR A 12 7.79 -3.11 -15.04
N ALA A 13 7.95 -4.34 -15.52
CA ALA A 13 7.68 -5.54 -14.72
C ALA A 13 8.71 -5.68 -13.60
N LEU A 14 8.23 -5.89 -12.36
CA LEU A 14 9.05 -6.28 -11.21
C LEU A 14 9.08 -7.80 -11.05
N THR A 15 7.96 -8.45 -11.37
CA THR A 15 7.80 -9.91 -11.42
C THR A 15 6.92 -10.26 -12.61
N ASP A 16 6.61 -11.53 -12.82
CA ASP A 16 5.73 -11.98 -13.92
C ASP A 16 4.33 -11.33 -13.88
N SER A 17 3.88 -10.84 -12.72
CA SER A 17 2.54 -10.29 -12.56
C SER A 17 2.48 -8.93 -11.89
N VAL A 18 3.59 -8.40 -11.38
CA VAL A 18 3.65 -7.11 -10.68
C VAL A 18 4.42 -6.11 -11.50
N TYR A 19 3.87 -4.91 -11.66
CA TYR A 19 4.44 -3.82 -12.45
C TYR A 19 4.62 -2.57 -11.59
N ARG A 20 5.70 -1.83 -11.86
CA ARG A 20 5.93 -0.48 -11.36
C ARG A 20 5.70 0.51 -12.49
N MET A 21 4.84 1.49 -12.25
CA MET A 21 4.57 2.58 -13.18
C MET A 21 4.94 3.91 -12.52
N ALA A 22 5.83 4.66 -13.18
CA ALA A 22 6.13 6.04 -12.82
C ALA A 22 5.35 6.98 -13.74
N LEU A 23 4.75 8.01 -13.16
CA LEU A 23 3.81 8.92 -13.80
C LEU A 23 4.20 10.36 -13.48
N SER A 24 4.26 11.24 -14.48
CA SER A 24 4.40 12.68 -14.25
C SER A 24 3.04 13.38 -14.29
N GLY A 25 2.83 14.27 -13.32
CA GLY A 25 1.58 15.01 -13.18
C GLY A 25 1.49 15.78 -11.86
N ASP A 26 0.32 16.30 -11.57
CA ASP A 26 0.08 17.09 -10.36
C ASP A 26 -0.25 16.17 -9.16
N THR A 27 0.71 16.03 -8.28
CA THR A 27 0.62 15.22 -7.06
C THR A 27 0.17 16.01 -5.83
N SER A 28 -0.06 17.31 -5.94
CA SER A 28 -0.30 18.25 -4.81
C SER A 28 -1.44 17.85 -3.86
N ALA A 29 -2.36 17.00 -4.31
CA ALA A 29 -3.45 16.50 -3.47
C ALA A 29 -3.08 15.23 -2.69
N ILE A 30 -1.92 14.61 -2.94
CA ILE A 30 -1.42 13.47 -2.17
C ILE A 30 -0.66 14.03 -0.97
N THR A 31 -1.16 13.78 0.24
CA THR A 31 -0.67 14.46 1.46
C THR A 31 -0.12 13.52 2.52
N ALA A 32 -0.43 12.22 2.41
CA ALA A 32 -0.02 11.23 3.41
C ALA A 32 0.30 9.87 2.77
N PRO A 33 1.28 9.12 3.32
CA PRO A 33 1.51 7.74 2.93
C PRO A 33 0.29 6.87 3.27
N GLY A 34 -0.01 5.89 2.41
CA GLY A 34 -1.19 5.03 2.56
C GLY A 34 -2.42 5.53 1.82
N GLN A 35 -2.42 6.75 1.28
CA GLN A 35 -3.43 7.19 0.32
C GLN A 35 -3.35 6.40 -0.98
N PHE A 36 -4.42 6.45 -1.77
CA PHE A 36 -4.51 5.78 -3.06
C PHE A 36 -4.94 6.75 -4.17
N VAL A 37 -4.79 6.29 -5.40
CA VAL A 37 -5.28 6.97 -6.60
C VAL A 37 -6.32 6.12 -7.30
N ASN A 38 -7.21 6.74 -8.08
CA ASN A 38 -8.26 6.04 -8.79
C ASN A 38 -8.19 6.33 -10.30
N ILE A 39 -7.77 5.32 -11.06
CA ILE A 39 -7.31 5.44 -12.46
C ILE A 39 -8.46 5.11 -13.41
N GLN A 40 -8.78 6.03 -14.33
CA GLN A 40 -9.71 5.79 -15.43
C GLN A 40 -9.00 5.04 -16.57
N LEU A 41 -9.64 4.00 -17.05
CA LEU A 41 -9.15 3.23 -18.21
C LEU A 41 -10.19 3.28 -19.33
N SER A 42 -9.73 3.42 -20.56
CA SER A 42 -10.60 3.41 -21.74
C SER A 42 -11.38 2.10 -21.84
N GLY A 43 -12.69 2.21 -22.11
CA GLY A 43 -13.60 1.06 -22.20
C GLY A 43 -13.91 0.37 -20.88
N LYS A 44 -13.57 0.98 -19.73
CA LYS A 44 -13.92 0.47 -18.40
C LYS A 44 -14.86 1.43 -17.67
N PHE A 45 -15.94 0.89 -17.11
CA PHE A 45 -16.93 1.67 -16.38
C PHE A 45 -16.37 2.20 -15.04
N LEU A 46 -15.77 1.33 -14.24
CA LEU A 46 -15.18 1.73 -12.96
C LEU A 46 -13.72 2.10 -13.13
N ARG A 47 -13.25 3.05 -12.32
CA ARG A 47 -11.82 3.34 -12.14
C ARG A 47 -11.11 2.21 -11.39
N ARG A 48 -9.80 2.21 -11.37
CA ARG A 48 -8.94 1.25 -10.66
C ARG A 48 -8.27 1.93 -9.49
N PRO A 49 -8.68 1.61 -8.25
CA PRO A 49 -7.99 2.11 -7.06
C PRO A 49 -6.65 1.40 -6.92
N ILE A 50 -5.57 2.16 -6.83
CA ILE A 50 -4.21 1.66 -6.62
C ILE A 50 -3.56 2.52 -5.53
N SER A 51 -2.96 1.88 -4.53
CA SER A 51 -2.23 2.57 -3.47
C SER A 51 -1.03 3.33 -4.02
N VAL A 52 -0.76 4.50 -3.47
CA VAL A 52 0.45 5.26 -3.76
C VAL A 52 1.65 4.53 -3.16
N CYS A 53 2.65 4.24 -4.00
CA CYS A 53 3.92 3.65 -3.56
C CYS A 53 4.90 4.74 -3.11
N ASP A 54 5.09 5.75 -3.94
CA ASP A 54 5.91 6.93 -3.65
C ASP A 54 5.43 8.13 -4.47
N TYR A 55 5.77 9.34 -4.01
CA TYR A 55 5.49 10.58 -4.74
C TYR A 55 6.42 11.70 -4.32
N ASP A 56 6.64 12.63 -5.24
CA ASP A 56 7.22 13.94 -5.02
C ASP A 56 6.32 15.03 -5.63
N GLU A 57 6.81 16.23 -5.85
CA GLU A 57 6.03 17.36 -6.36
C GLU A 57 5.41 17.12 -7.75
N LYS A 58 6.01 16.26 -8.58
CA LYS A 58 5.64 16.05 -9.99
C LYS A 58 5.53 14.60 -10.39
N THR A 59 6.04 13.69 -9.57
CA THR A 59 6.11 12.26 -9.89
C THR A 59 5.26 11.46 -8.94
N LEU A 60 4.46 10.56 -9.50
CA LEU A 60 3.69 9.54 -8.79
C LEU A 60 4.22 8.17 -9.19
N THR A 61 4.59 7.35 -8.23
CA THR A 61 4.92 5.94 -8.45
C THR A 61 3.81 5.06 -7.87
N ILE A 62 3.30 4.18 -8.70
CA ILE A 62 2.38 3.12 -8.29
C ILE A 62 2.98 1.75 -8.61
N VAL A 63 2.63 0.77 -7.78
CA VAL A 63 2.96 -0.65 -8.04
C VAL A 63 1.67 -1.46 -7.95
N TYR A 64 1.40 -2.26 -8.96
CA TYR A 64 0.15 -2.98 -9.09
C TYR A 64 0.35 -4.40 -9.63
N LYS A 65 -0.54 -5.30 -9.24
CA LYS A 65 -0.58 -6.68 -9.74
C LYS A 65 -1.61 -6.82 -10.85
N VAL A 66 -1.27 -7.56 -11.88
CA VAL A 66 -2.20 -7.94 -12.95
C VAL A 66 -3.14 -9.02 -12.42
N VAL A 67 -4.38 -8.61 -12.08
CA VAL A 67 -5.40 -9.50 -11.53
C VAL A 67 -6.66 -9.60 -12.42
N GLY A 68 -6.73 -8.80 -13.48
CA GLY A 68 -7.88 -8.78 -14.37
C GLY A 68 -7.71 -7.85 -15.56
N LYS A 69 -8.75 -7.72 -16.38
CA LYS A 69 -8.71 -7.00 -17.68
C LYS A 69 -8.23 -5.54 -17.56
N GLY A 70 -8.53 -4.85 -16.45
CA GLY A 70 -8.10 -3.45 -16.26
C GLY A 70 -6.60 -3.35 -15.99
N THR A 71 -6.09 -4.09 -15.02
CA THR A 71 -4.65 -4.10 -14.71
C THR A 71 -3.81 -4.73 -15.83
N ALA A 72 -4.37 -5.67 -16.61
CA ALA A 72 -3.73 -6.16 -17.83
C ALA A 72 -3.63 -5.08 -18.92
N GLN A 73 -4.65 -4.22 -19.06
CA GLN A 73 -4.60 -3.07 -19.94
C GLN A 73 -3.50 -2.08 -19.49
N MET A 74 -3.42 -1.80 -18.17
CA MET A 74 -2.35 -0.95 -17.62
C MET A 74 -0.96 -1.51 -17.92
N ALA A 75 -0.76 -2.83 -17.75
CA ALA A 75 0.53 -3.48 -17.99
C ALA A 75 1.00 -3.40 -19.46
N ALA A 76 0.07 -3.24 -20.40
CA ALA A 76 0.37 -3.08 -21.82
C ALA A 76 0.67 -1.63 -22.23
N MET A 77 0.41 -0.65 -21.36
CA MET A 77 0.63 0.77 -21.66
C MET A 77 2.12 1.12 -21.66
N GLN A 78 2.47 2.10 -22.51
CA GLN A 78 3.85 2.50 -22.76
C GLN A 78 4.13 3.93 -22.26
N ALA A 79 5.41 4.25 -22.10
CA ALA A 79 5.85 5.63 -21.83
C ALA A 79 5.31 6.60 -22.89
N GLY A 80 4.88 7.79 -22.46
CA GLY A 80 4.25 8.80 -23.29
C GLY A 80 2.72 8.69 -23.36
N GLU A 81 2.11 7.57 -23.02
CA GLU A 81 0.65 7.47 -22.90
C GLU A 81 0.15 8.20 -21.66
N THR A 82 -1.13 8.56 -21.64
CA THR A 82 -1.71 9.34 -20.55
C THR A 82 -2.85 8.59 -19.84
N LEU A 83 -3.00 8.88 -18.56
CA LEU A 83 -4.06 8.37 -17.69
C LEU A 83 -4.80 9.54 -17.00
N ASP A 84 -6.13 9.46 -16.97
CA ASP A 84 -6.98 10.30 -16.12
C ASP A 84 -7.01 9.70 -14.71
N ILE A 85 -6.50 10.44 -13.74
CA ILE A 85 -6.30 9.96 -12.36
C ILE A 85 -6.96 10.91 -11.36
N LEU A 86 -7.73 10.34 -10.41
CA LEU A 86 -8.14 11.03 -9.19
C LEU A 86 -7.08 10.80 -8.12
N THR A 87 -6.57 11.86 -7.52
CA THR A 87 -5.57 11.87 -6.44
C THR A 87 -6.14 12.41 -5.14
N GLY A 88 -5.41 12.22 -4.02
CA GLY A 88 -5.84 12.68 -2.70
C GLY A 88 -7.08 11.95 -2.20
N LEU A 89 -7.09 10.63 -2.36
CA LEU A 89 -8.17 9.75 -1.94
C LEU A 89 -7.78 8.96 -0.69
N GLY A 90 -8.75 8.78 0.21
CA GLY A 90 -8.53 8.15 1.49
C GLY A 90 -7.74 9.01 2.48
N ASN A 91 -7.56 8.50 3.71
CA ASN A 91 -6.86 9.19 4.80
C ASN A 91 -5.34 8.96 4.71
N GLY A 92 -4.79 7.81 5.01
CA GLY A 92 -3.36 7.52 5.11
C GLY A 92 -2.97 7.20 6.56
N TYR A 93 -1.70 6.84 6.73
CA TYR A 93 -1.13 6.54 8.05
C TYR A 93 -0.86 7.82 8.84
N ASP A 94 -1.23 7.81 10.12
CA ASP A 94 -0.87 8.87 11.07
C ASP A 94 0.52 8.57 11.65
N LEU A 95 1.50 9.36 11.23
CA LEU A 95 2.91 9.20 11.64
C LEU A 95 3.14 9.56 13.11
N SER A 96 2.26 10.35 13.72
CA SER A 96 2.39 10.78 15.12
C SER A 96 2.15 9.63 16.10
N LEU A 97 1.39 8.60 15.69
CA LEU A 97 1.05 7.45 16.52
C LEU A 97 2.15 6.37 16.56
N THR A 98 3.14 6.44 15.67
CA THR A 98 4.06 5.30 15.43
C THR A 98 5.17 5.13 16.48
N GLY A 99 5.40 6.13 17.35
CA GLY A 99 6.54 6.11 18.29
C GLY A 99 7.90 6.13 17.57
N ASP A 100 8.97 5.70 18.26
CA ASP A 100 10.36 5.85 17.76
C ASP A 100 10.88 4.63 16.99
N ALA A 101 10.29 3.46 17.20
CA ALA A 101 10.72 2.20 16.58
C ALA A 101 9.53 1.39 16.01
N PRO A 102 8.86 1.90 14.97
CA PRO A 102 7.74 1.21 14.34
C PRO A 102 8.18 0.00 13.50
N VAL A 103 7.30 -1.00 13.40
CA VAL A 103 7.43 -2.11 12.45
C VAL A 103 6.40 -1.96 11.32
N LEU A 104 6.85 -2.08 10.08
CA LEU A 104 6.02 -2.05 8.89
C LEU A 104 5.90 -3.45 8.30
N LEU A 105 4.69 -3.92 8.07
CA LEU A 105 4.41 -5.26 7.53
C LEU A 105 3.69 -5.14 6.19
N GLY A 106 4.36 -5.53 5.11
CA GLY A 106 3.79 -5.55 3.76
C GLY A 106 3.65 -6.97 3.23
N GLY A 107 2.46 -7.34 2.71
CA GLY A 107 2.25 -8.65 2.09
C GLY A 107 1.90 -8.54 0.60
N GLY A 108 2.71 -9.15 -0.29
CA GLY A 108 2.50 -9.07 -1.73
C GLY A 108 2.36 -7.62 -2.21
N VAL A 109 1.25 -7.25 -2.87
CA VAL A 109 1.00 -5.86 -3.30
C VAL A 109 0.58 -4.90 -2.18
N GLY A 110 0.60 -5.35 -0.91
CA GLY A 110 0.58 -4.46 0.26
C GLY A 110 1.97 -3.90 0.62
N VAL A 111 3.05 -4.38 0.00
CA VAL A 111 4.42 -3.87 0.17
C VAL A 111 4.58 -2.43 -0.33
N PRO A 112 4.09 -2.02 -1.52
CA PRO A 112 4.32 -0.69 -2.08
C PRO A 112 3.90 0.47 -1.18
N PRO A 113 2.71 0.50 -0.55
CA PRO A 113 2.32 1.63 0.32
C PRO A 113 3.21 1.77 1.56
N MET A 114 3.93 0.72 1.98
CA MET A 114 4.91 0.79 3.07
C MET A 114 6.16 1.58 2.69
N TYR A 115 6.47 1.73 1.39
CA TYR A 115 7.71 2.38 0.93
C TYR A 115 7.72 3.88 1.25
N ASN A 116 6.70 4.63 0.83
CA ASN A 116 6.60 6.05 1.18
C ASN A 116 6.43 6.26 2.69
N LEU A 117 5.72 5.36 3.37
CA LEU A 117 5.60 5.38 4.82
C LEU A 117 6.97 5.25 5.50
N ALA A 118 7.81 4.30 5.06
CA ALA A 118 9.17 4.13 5.57
C ALA A 118 10.02 5.39 5.37
N LYS A 119 10.01 5.98 4.15
CA LYS A 119 10.69 7.25 3.86
C LYS A 119 10.32 8.34 4.87
N LYS A 120 9.03 8.59 5.02
CA LYS A 120 8.54 9.65 5.91
C LYS A 120 8.88 9.42 7.39
N LEU A 121 8.90 8.17 7.84
CA LEU A 121 9.29 7.82 9.20
C LEU A 121 10.80 7.98 9.42
N LEU A 122 11.63 7.58 8.46
CA LEU A 122 13.08 7.79 8.49
C LEU A 122 13.43 9.27 8.45
N ASP A 123 12.75 10.10 7.66
CA ASP A 123 12.90 11.56 7.62
C ASP A 123 12.62 12.20 9.02
N GLN A 124 11.80 11.55 9.85
CA GLN A 124 11.55 11.95 11.25
C GLN A 124 12.57 11.37 12.24
N GLY A 125 13.61 10.68 11.77
CA GLY A 125 14.65 10.07 12.60
C GLY A 125 14.24 8.79 13.32
N LYS A 126 13.14 8.14 12.92
CA LYS A 126 12.65 6.91 13.54
C LYS A 126 13.42 5.68 13.08
N LYS A 127 13.51 4.65 13.93
CA LYS A 127 14.15 3.37 13.62
C LYS A 127 13.15 2.41 13.00
N VAL A 128 13.10 2.37 11.67
CA VAL A 128 12.09 1.60 10.92
C VAL A 128 12.56 0.17 10.67
N THR A 129 11.77 -0.80 11.12
CA THR A 129 11.90 -2.21 10.73
C THR A 129 10.81 -2.57 9.72
N VAL A 130 11.19 -3.26 8.64
CA VAL A 130 10.27 -3.65 7.56
C VAL A 130 10.26 -5.16 7.41
N ILE A 131 9.07 -5.75 7.39
CA ILE A 131 8.85 -7.17 7.15
C ILE A 131 8.04 -7.33 5.87
N LEU A 132 8.62 -8.00 4.87
CA LEU A 132 8.03 -8.22 3.57
C LEU A 132 7.61 -9.68 3.45
N GLY A 133 6.33 -9.94 3.17
CA GLY A 133 5.77 -11.29 3.04
C GLY A 133 5.38 -11.62 1.61
N PHE A 134 5.85 -12.77 1.12
CA PHE A 134 5.53 -13.30 -0.21
C PHE A 134 5.25 -14.81 -0.15
N ASN A 135 4.66 -15.39 -1.18
CA ASN A 135 4.49 -16.83 -1.22
C ASN A 135 5.80 -17.55 -1.58
N THR A 136 6.53 -17.02 -2.56
CA THR A 136 7.75 -17.63 -3.12
C THR A 136 8.80 -16.57 -3.43
N LYS A 137 10.04 -17.01 -3.65
CA LYS A 137 11.16 -16.15 -4.06
C LYS A 137 10.88 -15.35 -5.34
N SER A 138 10.17 -15.93 -6.31
CA SER A 138 9.88 -15.27 -7.60
C SER A 138 8.89 -14.11 -7.50
N GLU A 139 8.19 -13.98 -6.37
CA GLU A 139 7.25 -12.88 -6.11
C GLU A 139 7.91 -11.68 -5.41
N ILE A 140 9.18 -11.80 -5.00
CA ILE A 140 9.86 -10.77 -4.20
C ILE A 140 10.18 -9.54 -5.05
N PHE A 141 9.85 -8.37 -4.51
CA PHE A 141 10.23 -7.06 -5.03
C PHE A 141 10.37 -6.06 -3.88
N TYR A 142 11.08 -4.95 -4.12
CA TYR A 142 11.29 -3.84 -3.18
C TYR A 142 12.16 -4.15 -1.94
N GLU A 143 12.76 -5.34 -1.82
CA GLU A 143 13.67 -5.62 -0.70
C GLU A 143 14.88 -4.70 -0.69
N GLN A 144 15.51 -4.52 -1.87
CA GLN A 144 16.71 -3.68 -1.99
C GLN A 144 16.34 -2.20 -1.81
N GLU A 145 15.23 -1.76 -2.34
CA GLU A 145 14.74 -0.39 -2.21
C GLU A 145 14.55 0.02 -0.73
N PHE A 146 13.99 -0.86 0.11
CA PHE A 146 13.89 -0.59 1.54
C PHE A 146 15.24 -0.59 2.26
N LYS A 147 16.17 -1.48 1.86
CA LYS A 147 17.54 -1.49 2.40
C LYS A 147 18.28 -0.22 2.03
N ASP A 148 18.12 0.27 0.81
CA ASP A 148 18.75 1.52 0.32
C ASP A 148 18.22 2.75 1.05
N LEU A 149 16.98 2.71 1.55
CA LEU A 149 16.46 3.73 2.48
C LEU A 149 17.10 3.69 3.87
N GLY A 150 17.76 2.60 4.25
CA GLY A 150 18.34 2.41 5.57
C GLY A 150 17.45 1.67 6.56
N CYS A 151 16.38 1.00 6.09
CA CYS A 151 15.52 0.17 6.93
C CYS A 151 16.20 -1.15 7.32
N ALA A 152 15.90 -1.66 8.51
CA ALA A 152 16.14 -3.08 8.84
C ALA A 152 15.08 -3.91 8.13
N VAL A 153 15.48 -4.75 7.17
CA VAL A 153 14.54 -5.51 6.32
C VAL A 153 14.62 -7.00 6.59
N THR A 154 13.47 -7.63 6.79
CA THR A 154 13.32 -9.09 6.81
C THR A 154 12.31 -9.52 5.76
N VAL A 155 12.68 -10.49 4.92
CA VAL A 155 11.77 -11.11 3.95
C VAL A 155 11.33 -12.47 4.47
N THR A 156 10.03 -12.74 4.36
CA THR A 156 9.45 -14.06 4.64
C THR A 156 8.86 -14.64 3.36
N THR A 157 9.01 -15.96 3.16
CA THR A 157 8.32 -16.69 2.09
C THR A 157 7.59 -17.90 2.68
N VAL A 158 6.36 -18.10 2.25
CA VAL A 158 5.51 -19.19 2.76
C VAL A 158 6.16 -20.55 2.51
N ASP A 159 6.73 -20.73 1.32
CA ASP A 159 7.38 -21.98 0.91
C ASP A 159 8.81 -22.15 1.46
N GLY A 160 9.41 -21.07 2.01
CA GLY A 160 10.80 -21.07 2.51
C GLY A 160 11.85 -21.01 1.41
N SER A 161 11.49 -20.61 0.19
CA SER A 161 12.43 -20.51 -0.94
C SER A 161 13.40 -19.32 -0.84
N TYR A 162 13.11 -18.36 0.07
CA TYR A 162 13.97 -17.22 0.37
C TYR A 162 13.65 -16.62 1.74
N GLY A 163 14.68 -16.08 2.39
CA GLY A 163 14.55 -15.40 3.69
C GLY A 163 14.08 -16.35 4.80
N LYS A 164 13.19 -15.86 5.66
CA LYS A 164 12.60 -16.68 6.73
C LYS A 164 11.38 -17.43 6.20
N LYS A 165 11.32 -18.73 6.40
CA LYS A 165 10.12 -19.52 6.08
C LYS A 165 8.96 -19.15 6.98
N GLY A 166 7.78 -18.88 6.40
CA GLY A 166 6.56 -18.57 7.14
C GLY A 166 5.91 -17.26 6.70
N PHE A 167 5.10 -16.71 7.58
CA PHE A 167 4.34 -15.46 7.38
C PHE A 167 5.05 -14.26 8.00
N VAL A 168 4.59 -13.06 7.70
CA VAL A 168 5.15 -11.81 8.29
C VAL A 168 5.10 -11.81 9.82
N THR A 169 4.12 -12.46 10.42
CA THR A 169 3.97 -12.60 11.86
C THR A 169 5.08 -13.42 12.52
N ASP A 170 5.67 -14.36 11.78
CA ASP A 170 6.78 -15.18 12.28
C ASP A 170 8.09 -14.41 12.40
N ALA A 171 8.17 -13.22 11.76
CA ALA A 171 9.34 -12.36 11.76
C ALA A 171 9.19 -11.10 12.65
N LEU A 172 8.09 -10.98 13.41
CA LEU A 172 7.91 -9.87 14.33
C LEU A 172 9.09 -9.76 15.31
N PRO A 173 9.67 -8.56 15.52
CA PRO A 173 10.71 -8.37 16.52
C PRO A 173 10.13 -8.50 17.95
N GLU A 174 10.99 -8.78 18.90
CA GLU A 174 10.59 -8.90 20.31
C GLU A 174 10.02 -7.58 20.88
N SER A 175 10.48 -6.44 20.36
CA SER A 175 10.03 -5.11 20.80
C SER A 175 9.90 -4.15 19.62
N TYR A 176 8.83 -3.39 19.62
CA TYR A 176 8.54 -2.29 18.69
C TYR A 176 7.48 -1.38 19.32
N THR A 177 7.42 -0.13 18.89
CA THR A 177 6.52 0.87 19.49
C THR A 177 5.11 0.83 18.91
N HIS A 178 4.98 0.50 17.63
CA HIS A 178 3.72 0.51 16.87
C HIS A 178 3.88 -0.34 15.62
N PHE A 179 2.79 -0.86 15.08
CA PHE A 179 2.84 -1.52 13.77
C PHE A 179 1.98 -0.80 12.74
N CYS A 180 2.45 -0.81 11.48
CA CYS A 180 1.64 -0.43 10.33
C CYS A 180 1.65 -1.59 9.34
N CYS A 181 0.49 -1.98 8.82
CA CYS A 181 0.42 -3.12 7.90
C CYS A 181 -0.50 -2.87 6.71
N CYS A 182 -0.16 -3.52 5.60
CA CYS A 182 -0.96 -3.59 4.39
C CYS A 182 -0.78 -4.95 3.73
N GLY A 183 -1.87 -5.58 3.32
CA GLY A 183 -1.86 -6.89 2.70
C GLY A 183 -3.27 -7.49 2.62
N SER A 184 -3.35 -8.77 2.30
CA SER A 184 -4.63 -9.48 2.23
C SER A 184 -5.35 -9.54 3.58
N GLU A 185 -6.67 -9.62 3.56
CA GLU A 185 -7.47 -9.73 4.79
C GLU A 185 -7.01 -10.86 5.73
N PRO A 186 -6.68 -12.08 5.26
CA PRO A 186 -6.11 -13.12 6.13
C PRO A 186 -4.81 -12.70 6.80
N MET A 187 -3.92 -11.97 6.11
CA MET A 187 -2.70 -11.42 6.69
C MET A 187 -3.02 -10.37 7.76
N LEU A 188 -3.93 -9.44 7.47
CA LEU A 188 -4.35 -8.41 8.43
C LEU A 188 -4.91 -9.04 9.70
N LYS A 189 -5.78 -10.06 9.59
CA LYS A 189 -6.31 -10.83 10.73
C LYS A 189 -5.19 -11.52 11.53
N ALA A 190 -4.21 -12.09 10.87
CA ALA A 190 -3.06 -12.73 11.53
C ALA A 190 -2.22 -11.70 12.31
N VAL A 191 -1.92 -10.55 11.70
CA VAL A 191 -1.19 -9.45 12.35
C VAL A 191 -1.97 -8.89 13.53
N TYR A 192 -3.28 -8.66 13.37
CA TYR A 192 -4.16 -8.20 14.46
C TYR A 192 -4.06 -9.09 15.70
N ARG A 193 -4.08 -10.42 15.51
CA ARG A 193 -3.99 -11.41 16.61
C ARG A 193 -2.60 -11.57 17.20
N ALA A 194 -1.57 -11.40 16.37
CA ALA A 194 -0.18 -11.63 16.78
C ALA A 194 0.47 -10.43 17.48
N THR A 195 -0.12 -9.23 17.34
CA THR A 195 0.46 -7.99 17.89
C THR A 195 -0.21 -7.57 19.18
N ASN A 196 0.58 -7.12 20.16
CA ASN A 196 0.11 -6.62 21.46
C ASN A 196 0.18 -5.10 21.58
N THR A 197 0.76 -4.40 20.58
CA THR A 197 0.82 -2.94 20.53
C THR A 197 -0.38 -2.38 19.78
N SER A 198 -0.62 -1.08 19.91
CA SER A 198 -1.45 -0.32 18.96
C SER A 198 -0.88 -0.40 17.56
N GLY A 199 -1.73 -0.20 16.56
CA GLY A 199 -1.32 -0.30 15.17
C GLY A 199 -2.31 0.30 14.19
N GLN A 200 -1.84 0.50 12.97
CA GLN A 200 -2.64 1.00 11.85
C GLN A 200 -2.63 -0.01 10.71
N MET A 201 -3.79 -0.27 10.16
CA MET A 201 -4.02 -1.34 9.20
C MET A 201 -4.69 -0.77 7.94
N SER A 202 -4.10 -0.98 6.78
CA SER A 202 -4.67 -0.55 5.50
C SER A 202 -5.54 -1.64 4.90
N PHE A 203 -6.82 -1.32 4.72
CA PHE A 203 -7.84 -2.22 4.21
C PHE A 203 -8.03 -2.07 2.71
N GLU A 204 -8.36 -3.17 2.06
CA GLU A 204 -8.75 -3.22 0.66
C GLU A 204 -10.24 -3.63 0.56
N GLU A 205 -11.01 -2.85 -0.21
CA GLU A 205 -12.41 -3.14 -0.49
C GLU A 205 -12.74 -2.88 -1.95
N ARG A 206 -13.79 -3.53 -2.45
CA ARG A 206 -14.31 -3.25 -3.79
C ARG A 206 -14.92 -1.86 -3.84
N MET A 207 -14.29 -0.98 -4.59
CA MET A 207 -14.71 0.41 -4.70
C MET A 207 -15.52 0.65 -5.97
N GLY A 208 -16.71 1.25 -5.81
CA GLY A 208 -17.47 1.80 -6.93
C GLY A 208 -16.97 3.21 -7.28
N CYS A 209 -17.27 4.20 -6.45
CA CYS A 209 -16.88 5.60 -6.70
C CYS A 209 -15.43 5.92 -6.30
N GLY A 210 -14.92 5.37 -5.19
CA GLY A 210 -13.59 5.65 -4.66
C GLY A 210 -13.45 6.95 -3.86
N PHE A 211 -14.53 7.70 -3.61
CA PHE A 211 -14.52 8.98 -2.88
C PHE A 211 -15.68 9.15 -1.87
N GLY A 212 -16.33 8.05 -1.51
CA GLY A 212 -17.31 8.03 -0.42
C GLY A 212 -18.77 8.31 -0.77
N ALA A 213 -19.14 8.42 -2.06
CA ALA A 213 -20.53 8.73 -2.44
C ALA A 213 -21.45 7.49 -2.47
N CYS A 214 -20.96 6.33 -2.95
CA CYS A 214 -21.81 5.16 -3.22
C CYS A 214 -21.98 4.20 -2.04
N MET A 215 -21.24 4.35 -0.94
CA MET A 215 -21.27 3.49 0.25
C MET A 215 -20.86 2.01 0.00
N GLY A 216 -20.45 1.64 -1.22
CA GLY A 216 -20.22 0.25 -1.62
C GLY A 216 -18.98 -0.41 -0.99
N CYS A 217 -18.06 0.37 -0.40
CA CYS A 217 -16.87 -0.10 0.31
C CYS A 217 -17.00 0.06 1.83
N SER A 218 -18.23 0.03 2.37
CA SER A 218 -18.45 0.16 3.82
C SER A 218 -18.03 -1.11 4.53
N CYS A 219 -17.28 -0.96 5.62
CA CYS A 219 -16.96 -2.01 6.57
C CYS A 219 -17.45 -1.63 7.97
N GLU A 220 -17.73 -2.64 8.79
CA GLU A 220 -18.14 -2.47 10.17
C GLU A 220 -16.93 -2.22 11.06
N THR A 221 -17.03 -1.25 11.97
CA THR A 221 -16.06 -0.99 13.03
C THR A 221 -16.79 -0.87 14.36
N LYS A 222 -16.05 -0.87 15.47
CA LYS A 222 -16.63 -0.65 16.82
C LYS A 222 -17.36 0.70 16.97
N TYR A 223 -17.08 1.65 16.10
CA TYR A 223 -17.67 3.00 16.11
C TYR A 223 -18.66 3.24 14.97
N GLY A 224 -19.18 2.16 14.37
CA GLY A 224 -20.11 2.18 13.24
C GLY A 224 -19.45 1.91 11.90
N ASN A 225 -20.23 2.03 10.84
CA ASN A 225 -19.74 1.74 9.48
C ASN A 225 -18.82 2.85 8.94
N LYS A 226 -17.66 2.46 8.43
CA LYS A 226 -16.69 3.33 7.75
C LYS A 226 -16.58 2.95 6.28
N ARG A 227 -16.47 3.95 5.42
CA ARG A 227 -16.22 3.76 3.97
C ARG A 227 -14.71 3.72 3.74
N ILE A 228 -14.19 2.59 3.33
CA ILE A 228 -12.74 2.41 3.12
C ILE A 228 -12.16 3.46 2.17
N CYS A 229 -12.88 3.88 1.15
CA CYS A 229 -12.39 4.88 0.20
C CYS A 229 -12.37 6.34 0.73
N LYS A 230 -13.03 6.63 1.86
CA LYS A 230 -13.12 8.00 2.41
C LYS A 230 -12.66 8.07 3.86
N ASP A 231 -13.16 7.17 4.70
CA ASP A 231 -12.92 7.15 6.14
C ASP A 231 -11.70 6.27 6.49
N GLY A 232 -11.20 5.47 5.51
CA GLY A 232 -9.97 4.71 5.44
C GLY A 232 -9.10 5.19 4.26
N PRO A 233 -8.23 4.35 3.63
CA PRO A 233 -8.14 2.89 3.84
C PRO A 233 -7.46 2.48 5.15
N VAL A 234 -6.77 3.39 5.82
CA VAL A 234 -6.05 3.12 7.06
C VAL A 234 -6.98 3.31 8.25
N LEU A 235 -7.11 2.25 9.05
CA LEU A 235 -7.90 2.23 10.28
C LEU A 235 -7.01 1.84 11.45
N GLU A 236 -7.31 2.32 12.65
CA GLU A 236 -6.62 1.92 13.87
C GLU A 236 -7.05 0.51 14.29
N LYS A 237 -6.10 -0.27 14.82
CA LYS A 237 -6.36 -1.63 15.31
C LYS A 237 -7.52 -1.67 16.31
N GLU A 238 -7.59 -0.69 17.17
CA GLU A 238 -8.55 -0.59 18.27
C GLU A 238 -10.00 -0.46 17.80
N GLU A 239 -10.23 0.04 16.60
CA GLU A 239 -11.57 0.19 16.03
C GLU A 239 -12.06 -1.01 15.22
N ILE A 240 -11.18 -1.97 14.93
CA ILE A 240 -11.51 -3.15 14.12
C ILE A 240 -12.35 -4.16 14.90
N VAL A 241 -13.36 -4.74 14.23
CA VAL A 241 -14.19 -5.84 14.72
C VAL A 241 -13.76 -7.12 14.01
N TRP A 242 -13.02 -8.02 14.76
CA TRP A 242 -12.62 -9.34 14.28
C TRP A 242 -12.70 -10.40 15.37
#